data_7a9a73be5a80f694d9e4bfc0ee41b91a
#
_entry.id   7a9a73be5a80f694d9e4bfc0ee41b91a
#
_cell.length_a   1.000
_cell.length_b   1.000
_cell.length_c   1.000
_cell.angle_alpha   90.00
_cell.angle_beta   90.00
_cell.angle_gamma   90.00
#
_symmetry.space_group_name_H-M   'P 1'
#
loop_
_entity.id
_entity.type
_entity.pdbx_description
1 polymer ?
#
loop_
_entity_poly.entity_id
_entity_poly.type
_entity_poly.pdbx_seq_one_letter_code
_entity_poly.pdbx_strand_id
1 'polypeptide(L)' 'MIVEIVFADNRTEHIEVRDGDDPSQLARQFLATYKLPASYEKILREQIVASI' A
#
# COMPACT_ATOMS: atom_id res chain seq x y z
N MET A 1 2.73 -9.81 8.42
CA MET A 1 2.02 -10.18 7.18
C MET A 1 2.56 -9.35 6.03
N ILE A 2 2.81 -9.98 4.91
CA ILE A 2 3.29 -9.28 3.71
C ILE A 2 2.12 -9.11 2.75
N VAL A 3 1.88 -7.89 2.32
CA VAL A 3 0.83 -7.56 1.35
C VAL A 3 1.48 -7.23 0.02
N GLU A 4 1.03 -7.90 -1.02
CA GLU A 4 1.50 -7.63 -2.37
C GLU A 4 0.63 -6.54 -3.01
N ILE A 5 1.29 -5.49 -3.49
CA ILE A 5 0.62 -4.36 -4.13
C ILE A 5 0.98 -4.36 -5.61
N VAL A 6 -0.03 -4.45 -6.46
CA VAL A 6 0.16 -4.34 -7.91
C VAL A 6 -0.30 -2.96 -8.34
N PHE A 7 0.58 -2.22 -8.98
CA PHE A 7 0.24 -0.89 -9.47
C PHE A 7 0.89 -0.67 -10.85
N ALA A 8 0.61 0.47 -11.43
CA ALA A 8 0.91 0.79 -12.84
C ALA A 8 2.10 0.05 -13.46
N ASP A 9 2.00 -0.26 -14.76
CA ASP A 9 3.09 -0.86 -15.54
C ASP A 9 3.52 -2.25 -15.09
N ASN A 10 2.60 -3.03 -14.53
CA ASN A 10 2.87 -4.39 -14.05
C ASN A 10 3.91 -4.43 -12.93
N ARG A 11 4.08 -3.32 -12.23
CA ARG A 11 4.98 -3.30 -11.08
C ARG A 11 4.29 -3.90 -9.88
N THR A 12 5.02 -4.76 -9.18
CA THR A 12 4.56 -5.39 -7.95
C THR A 12 5.53 -5.05 -6.84
N GLU A 13 4.99 -4.59 -5.72
CA GLU A 13 5.79 -4.29 -4.54
C GLU A 13 5.16 -4.96 -3.32
N HIS A 14 5.94 -5.10 -2.27
CA HIS A 14 5.50 -5.74 -1.05
C HIS A 14 5.55 -4.76 0.11
N ILE A 15 4.51 -4.78 0.94
CA ILE A 15 4.44 -4.00 2.16
C ILE A 15 4.32 -4.96 3.33
N GLU A 16 5.18 -4.78 4.34
CA GLU A 16 5.05 -5.53 5.57
C GLU A 16 4.02 -4.85 6.47
N VAL A 17 2.98 -5.58 6.85
CA VAL A 17 1.94 -5.10 7.75
C VAL A 17 2.06 -5.84 9.07
N ARG A 18 2.17 -5.10 10.16
CA ARG A 18 2.26 -5.66 11.51
C ARG A 18 0.99 -5.37 12.29
N ASP A 19 0.77 -6.11 13.35
CA ASP A 19 -0.35 -5.88 14.24
C ASP A 19 -0.30 -4.45 14.77
N GLY A 20 -1.43 -3.75 14.68
CA GLY A 20 -1.51 -2.38 15.13
C GLY A 20 -1.16 -1.33 14.09
N ASP A 21 -0.68 -1.73 12.92
CA ASP A 21 -0.40 -0.79 11.85
C ASP A 21 -1.70 -0.25 11.24
N ASP A 22 -1.66 1.03 10.88
CA ASP A 22 -2.79 1.70 10.26
C ASP A 22 -2.64 1.61 8.73
N PRO A 23 -3.58 0.97 8.03
CA PRO A 23 -3.51 0.86 6.57
C PRO A 23 -3.39 2.21 5.87
N SER A 24 -4.06 3.24 6.37
CA SER A 24 -3.96 4.58 5.79
C SER A 24 -2.55 5.13 5.86
N GLN A 25 -1.90 4.94 7.00
CA GLN A 25 -0.53 5.39 7.20
C GLN A 25 0.45 4.64 6.33
N LEU A 26 0.27 3.33 6.22
CA LEU A 26 1.12 2.50 5.36
C LEU A 26 0.97 2.94 3.89
N ALA A 27 -0.24 3.22 3.45
CA ALA A 27 -0.49 3.68 2.09
C ALA A 27 0.23 5.01 1.84
N ARG A 28 0.16 5.95 2.78
CA ARG A 28 0.83 7.24 2.64
C ARG A 28 2.35 7.08 2.56
N GLN A 29 2.91 6.23 3.40
CA GLN A 29 4.34 5.97 3.37
C GLN A 29 4.77 5.37 2.03
N PHE A 30 3.96 4.47 1.51
CA PHE A 30 4.22 3.85 0.21
C PHE A 30 4.23 4.90 -0.90
N LEU A 31 3.24 5.80 -0.90
CA LEU A 31 3.18 6.88 -1.89
C LEU A 31 4.42 7.76 -1.83
N ALA A 32 4.85 8.10 -0.64
CA ALA A 32 6.03 8.93 -0.46
C ALA A 32 7.31 8.21 -0.92
N THR A 33 7.42 6.94 -0.62
CA THR A 33 8.59 6.13 -0.96
C THR A 33 8.74 5.99 -2.48
N TYR A 34 7.64 5.78 -3.17
CA TYR A 34 7.65 5.54 -4.62
C TYR A 34 7.22 6.76 -5.42
N LYS A 35 6.98 7.90 -4.75
CA LYS A 35 6.58 9.16 -5.40
C LYS A 35 5.36 9.00 -6.27
N LEU A 36 4.35 8.32 -5.76
CA LEU A 36 3.11 8.08 -6.48
C LEU A 36 2.11 9.20 -6.24
N PRO A 37 1.16 9.41 -7.19
CA PRO A 37 0.09 10.39 -7.00
C PRO A 37 -0.79 10.03 -5.81
N ALA A 38 -1.35 11.06 -5.15
CA ALA A 38 -2.23 10.85 -4.00
C ALA A 38 -3.47 10.02 -4.35
N SER A 39 -3.87 10.01 -5.62
CA SER A 39 -5.01 9.19 -6.07
C SER A 39 -4.81 7.70 -5.83
N TYR A 40 -3.58 7.25 -5.69
CA TYR A 40 -3.30 5.84 -5.39
C TYR A 40 -3.53 5.49 -3.93
N GLU A 41 -3.65 6.46 -3.04
CA GLU A 41 -3.82 6.20 -1.61
C GLU A 41 -5.04 5.30 -1.34
N LYS A 42 -6.16 5.61 -1.96
CA LYS A 42 -7.38 4.83 -1.78
C LYS A 42 -7.19 3.39 -2.24
N ILE A 43 -6.59 3.21 -3.41
CA ILE A 43 -6.37 1.88 -3.98
C ILE A 43 -5.44 1.06 -3.09
N LEU A 44 -4.35 1.67 -2.64
CA LEU A 44 -3.39 1.01 -1.77
C LEU A 44 -4.02 0.62 -0.44
N ARG A 45 -4.76 1.55 0.16
CA ARG A 45 -5.44 1.29 1.42
C ARG A 45 -6.42 0.13 1.28
N GLU A 46 -7.19 0.10 0.20
CA GLU A 46 -8.15 -0.96 -0.03
C GLU A 46 -7.46 -2.31 -0.18
N GLN A 47 -6.36 -2.37 -0.89
CA GLN A 47 -5.60 -3.61 -1.03
C GLN A 47 -5.06 -4.10 0.30
N ILE A 48 -4.54 -3.20 1.12
CA ILE A 48 -4.03 -3.55 2.44
C ILE A 48 -5.16 -4.07 3.33
N VAL A 49 -6.27 -3.35 3.37
CA VAL A 49 -7.42 -3.74 4.19
C VAL A 49 -7.99 -5.08 3.74
N ALA A 50 -8.07 -5.31 2.43
CA ALA A 50 -8.58 -6.58 1.90
C ALA A 50 -7.69 -7.76 2.26
N SER A 51 -6.42 -7.52 2.55
CA SER A 51 -5.47 -8.58 2.88
C SER A 51 -5.41 -8.88 4.38
N ILE A 52 -5.96 -8.01 5.19
CA ILE A 52 -6.03 -8.21 6.64
C ILE A 52 -7.29 -9.01 6.98
#